data_77cdedef7840100989e0e68ca7a2bb57
#
_entry.id   77cdedef7840100989e0e68ca7a2bb57
#
_cell.length_a   1.000
_cell.length_b   1.000
_cell.length_c   1.000
_cell.angle_alpha   90.00
_cell.angle_beta   90.00
_cell.angle_gamma   90.00
#
_symmetry.space_group_name_H-M   'P 1'
#
loop_
_entity.id
_entity.type
_entity.pdbx_description
1 polymer ?
#
loop_
_entity_poly.entity_id
_entity_poly.type
_entity_poly.pdbx_seq_one_letter_code
_entity_poly.pdbx_strand_id
1 'polypeptide(L)'
;MSAITWEILPSERGWFGEFGGQFVPETLMHPLEELTEAFEKAICDPSFQSELEGLLREYVGRPTPLYFARRLTEHVGGAKIYLKREDLAHTGAHKINNTLGQALLTKRMGKLRVIAETGAGQHGVATATAAALLGLEGTIYMGELDMERQRLNVFRMKLLGTEVIPVKSGSKTLKDAI
;
A
#
# COMPACT_ATOMS: atom_id res chain seq x y z
N MET A 1 -21.81 1.42 15.54
CA MET A 1 -20.87 0.81 14.57
C MET A 1 -20.56 -0.56 15.10
N SER A 2 -20.95 -1.64 14.42
CA SER A 2 -20.62 -3.01 14.83
C SER A 2 -19.10 -3.15 14.74
N ALA A 3 -18.49 -3.55 15.85
CA ALA A 3 -17.10 -3.96 15.85
C ALA A 3 -16.90 -4.99 14.74
N ILE A 4 -15.97 -4.74 13.83
CA ILE A 4 -15.50 -5.75 12.89
C ILE A 4 -14.91 -6.83 13.79
N THR A 5 -15.63 -7.92 13.94
CA THR A 5 -15.10 -9.09 14.63
C THR A 5 -13.95 -9.62 13.78
N TRP A 6 -12.76 -9.58 14.33
CA TRP A 6 -11.51 -10.08 13.73
C TRP A 6 -11.48 -11.61 13.66
N GLU A 7 -12.63 -12.24 13.49
CA GLU A 7 -12.76 -13.70 13.27
C GLU A 7 -12.15 -14.17 11.94
N ILE A 8 -11.56 -13.24 11.15
CA ILE A 8 -10.88 -13.54 9.89
C ILE A 8 -9.35 -13.43 10.05
N LEU A 9 -8.83 -13.45 11.26
CA LEU A 9 -7.41 -13.62 11.48
C LEU A 9 -6.99 -15.03 11.04
N PRO A 10 -5.74 -15.22 10.54
CA PRO A 10 -5.28 -16.54 10.18
C PRO A 10 -5.50 -17.52 11.33
N SER A 11 -6.03 -18.70 11.02
CA SER A 11 -6.27 -19.79 12.00
C SER A 11 -4.97 -20.28 12.63
N GLU A 12 -3.89 -20.23 11.84
CA GLU A 12 -2.50 -20.45 12.21
C GLU A 12 -1.65 -19.40 11.49
N ARG A 13 -0.37 -19.21 11.89
CA ARG A 13 0.52 -18.25 11.24
C ARG A 13 0.57 -18.44 9.72
N GLY A 14 0.05 -17.46 8.98
CA GLY A 14 0.02 -17.47 7.53
C GLY A 14 -1.07 -18.33 6.90
N TRP A 15 -1.99 -18.93 7.67
CA TRP A 15 -3.06 -19.79 7.14
C TRP A 15 -4.45 -19.23 7.44
N PHE A 16 -5.36 -19.43 6.49
CA PHE A 16 -6.79 -19.09 6.57
C PHE A 16 -7.58 -20.37 6.24
N GLY A 17 -7.72 -21.28 7.21
CA GLY A 17 -8.22 -22.62 6.98
C GLY A 17 -7.27 -23.43 6.10
N GLU A 18 -7.73 -23.91 4.95
CA GLU A 18 -6.92 -24.65 3.96
C GLU A 18 -6.09 -23.76 3.02
N PHE A 19 -6.29 -22.43 3.06
CA PHE A 19 -5.61 -21.47 2.20
C PHE A 19 -4.52 -20.73 2.97
N GLY A 20 -3.44 -20.40 2.30
CA GLY A 20 -2.36 -19.59 2.87
C GLY A 20 -1.00 -20.28 2.80
N GLY A 21 -0.15 -19.96 3.77
CA GLY A 21 1.24 -20.39 3.85
C GLY A 21 2.23 -19.29 3.47
N GLN A 22 3.52 -19.58 3.63
CA GLN A 22 4.62 -18.67 3.31
C GLN A 22 5.57 -19.36 2.33
N PHE A 23 5.39 -19.07 1.04
CA PHE A 23 6.14 -19.71 -0.05
C PHE A 23 7.13 -18.70 -0.64
N VAL A 24 8.29 -18.59 0.01
CA VAL A 24 9.37 -17.67 -0.38
C VAL A 24 10.71 -18.41 -0.35
N PRO A 25 11.74 -17.88 -1.03
CA PRO A 25 13.11 -18.40 -0.88
C PRO A 25 13.57 -18.40 0.58
N GLU A 26 14.37 -19.40 0.97
CA GLU A 26 14.86 -19.56 2.35
C GLU A 26 15.54 -18.28 2.89
N THR A 27 16.21 -17.52 2.03
CA THR A 27 16.86 -16.26 2.39
C THR A 27 15.90 -15.19 2.90
N LEU A 28 14.60 -15.31 2.59
CA LEU A 28 13.55 -14.37 3.04
C LEU A 28 12.78 -14.88 4.27
N MET A 29 12.99 -16.10 4.72
CA MET A 29 12.24 -16.66 5.86
C MET A 29 12.49 -15.86 7.14
N HIS A 30 13.75 -15.61 7.50
CA HIS A 30 14.06 -14.84 8.70
C HIS A 30 13.52 -13.39 8.68
N PRO A 31 13.65 -12.58 7.60
CA PRO A 31 12.95 -11.30 7.48
C PRO A 31 11.44 -11.38 7.62
N LEU A 32 10.80 -12.44 7.12
CA LEU A 32 9.35 -12.62 7.26
C LEU A 32 8.94 -13.00 8.68
N GLU A 33 9.74 -13.78 9.39
CA GLU A 33 9.50 -14.08 10.81
C GLU A 33 9.59 -12.79 11.64
N GLU A 34 10.63 -11.98 11.45
CA GLU A 34 10.80 -10.68 12.10
C GLU A 34 9.59 -9.76 11.83
N LEU A 35 9.14 -9.70 10.57
CA LEU A 35 7.97 -8.90 10.17
C LEU A 35 6.69 -9.42 10.84
N THR A 36 6.49 -10.73 10.88
CA THR A 36 5.29 -11.34 11.47
C THR A 36 5.21 -11.03 12.97
N GLU A 37 6.31 -11.19 13.70
CA GLU A 37 6.35 -10.85 15.13
C GLU A 37 6.10 -9.36 15.38
N ALA A 38 6.68 -8.48 14.57
CA ALA A 38 6.48 -7.05 14.68
C ALA A 38 5.02 -6.67 14.38
N PHE A 39 4.41 -7.29 13.38
CA PHE A 39 3.00 -7.08 13.03
C PHE A 39 2.06 -7.54 14.15
N GLU A 40 2.25 -8.75 14.69
CA GLU A 40 1.45 -9.29 15.80
C GLU A 40 1.50 -8.39 17.04
N LYS A 41 2.66 -7.81 17.35
CA LYS A 41 2.80 -6.81 18.43
C LYS A 41 2.09 -5.50 18.10
N ALA A 42 2.26 -4.99 16.88
CA ALA A 42 1.71 -3.72 16.45
C ALA A 42 0.17 -3.72 16.40
N ILE A 43 -0.47 -4.79 15.94
CA ILE A 43 -1.93 -4.88 15.90
C ILE A 43 -2.57 -4.91 17.30
N CYS A 44 -1.82 -5.26 18.33
CA CYS A 44 -2.26 -5.25 19.72
C CYS A 44 -1.82 -3.97 20.48
N ASP A 45 -1.01 -3.11 19.87
CA ASP A 45 -0.51 -1.89 20.49
C ASP A 45 -1.47 -0.71 20.24
N PRO A 46 -2.16 -0.18 21.29
CA PRO A 46 -3.06 0.96 21.15
C PRO A 46 -2.37 2.21 20.60
N SER A 47 -1.07 2.38 20.85
CA SER A 47 -0.32 3.55 20.37
C SER A 47 -0.11 3.47 18.85
N PHE A 48 0.18 2.28 18.31
CA PHE A 48 0.27 2.05 16.87
C PHE A 48 -1.07 2.27 16.19
N GLN A 49 -2.14 1.71 16.75
CA GLN A 49 -3.50 1.85 16.21
C GLN A 49 -3.92 3.32 16.16
N SER A 50 -3.73 4.05 17.26
CA SER A 50 -4.10 5.48 17.33
C SER A 50 -3.30 6.33 16.34
N GLU A 51 -1.99 6.08 16.19
CA GLU A 51 -1.14 6.78 15.22
C GLU A 51 -1.59 6.49 13.78
N LEU A 52 -1.84 5.21 13.45
CA LEU A 52 -2.31 4.81 12.12
C LEU A 52 -3.70 5.41 11.81
N GLU A 53 -4.64 5.36 12.74
CA GLU A 53 -5.97 5.96 12.58
C GLU A 53 -5.90 7.47 12.39
N GLY A 54 -5.04 8.16 13.14
CA GLY A 54 -4.77 9.58 12.98
C GLY A 54 -4.27 9.90 11.56
N LEU A 55 -3.27 9.17 11.10
CA LEU A 55 -2.73 9.33 9.74
C LEU A 55 -3.77 9.04 8.66
N LEU A 56 -4.55 7.97 8.80
CA LEU A 56 -5.61 7.65 7.86
C LEU A 56 -6.70 8.72 7.80
N ARG A 57 -7.08 9.31 8.93
CA ARG A 57 -8.10 10.37 9.01
C ARG A 57 -7.58 11.70 8.51
N GLU A 58 -6.41 12.14 8.98
CA GLU A 58 -5.95 13.52 8.84
C GLU A 58 -5.07 13.71 7.60
N TYR A 59 -4.27 12.71 7.25
CA TYR A 59 -3.37 12.77 6.10
C TYR A 59 -3.97 12.15 4.84
N VAL A 60 -4.59 10.97 4.96
CA VAL A 60 -5.21 10.29 3.80
C VAL A 60 -6.61 10.83 3.47
N GLY A 61 -7.36 11.30 4.47
CA GLY A 61 -8.73 11.80 4.29
C GLY A 61 -9.78 10.69 4.35
N ARG A 62 -9.57 9.68 5.20
CA ARG A 62 -10.54 8.58 5.38
C ARG A 62 -11.59 8.92 6.45
N PRO A 63 -12.80 8.34 6.33
CA PRO A 63 -13.29 7.53 5.19
C PRO A 63 -13.59 8.36 3.94
N THR A 64 -13.25 7.84 2.77
CA THR A 64 -13.62 8.50 1.51
C THR A 64 -15.14 8.41 1.28
N PRO A 65 -15.77 9.41 0.62
CA PRO A 65 -17.21 9.44 0.43
C PRO A 65 -17.73 8.30 -0.45
N LEU A 66 -18.99 7.94 -0.22
CA LEU A 66 -19.80 7.14 -1.14
C LEU A 66 -20.74 8.11 -1.88
N TYR A 67 -20.46 8.34 -3.17
CA TYR A 67 -21.16 9.31 -4.00
C TYR A 67 -22.22 8.65 -4.87
N PHE A 68 -23.47 9.09 -4.79
CA PHE A 68 -24.54 8.67 -5.68
C PHE A 68 -24.40 9.31 -7.06
N ALA A 69 -24.06 8.50 -8.08
CA ALA A 69 -23.90 8.94 -9.45
C ALA A 69 -25.25 9.05 -10.17
N ARG A 70 -26.04 10.08 -9.84
CA ARG A 70 -27.40 10.28 -10.32
C ARG A 70 -27.52 10.20 -11.84
N ARG A 71 -26.77 11.01 -12.58
CA ARG A 71 -26.83 11.05 -14.04
C ARG A 71 -26.45 9.75 -14.70
N LEU A 72 -25.44 9.02 -14.14
CA LEU A 72 -25.04 7.71 -14.64
C LEU A 72 -26.13 6.68 -14.36
N THR A 73 -26.73 6.70 -13.17
CA THR A 73 -27.88 5.84 -12.82
C THR A 73 -29.07 6.06 -13.78
N GLU A 74 -29.42 7.30 -14.06
CA GLU A 74 -30.51 7.66 -14.99
C GLU A 74 -30.20 7.23 -16.42
N HIS A 75 -28.94 7.42 -16.88
CA HIS A 75 -28.53 7.06 -18.24
C HIS A 75 -28.53 5.55 -18.48
N VAL A 76 -28.05 4.77 -17.53
CA VAL A 76 -27.96 3.29 -17.67
C VAL A 76 -29.33 2.63 -17.42
N GLY A 77 -30.15 3.20 -16.52
CA GLY A 77 -31.38 2.61 -16.03
C GLY A 77 -31.10 1.43 -15.08
N GLY A 78 -32.11 1.03 -14.30
CA GLY A 78 -32.02 -0.13 -13.38
C GLY A 78 -31.44 0.22 -12.02
N ALA A 79 -30.37 -0.46 -11.59
CA ALA A 79 -29.82 -0.32 -10.24
C ALA A 79 -29.19 1.06 -9.98
N LYS A 80 -29.30 1.55 -8.74
CA LYS A 80 -28.61 2.77 -8.32
C LYS A 80 -27.09 2.56 -8.30
N ILE A 81 -26.36 3.47 -8.94
CA ILE A 81 -24.90 3.42 -9.05
C ILE A 81 -24.29 4.37 -8.02
N TYR A 82 -23.41 3.84 -7.17
CA TYR A 82 -22.64 4.58 -6.20
C TYR A 82 -21.15 4.43 -6.50
N LEU A 83 -20.41 5.52 -6.35
CA LEU A 83 -18.95 5.54 -6.50
C LEU A 83 -18.31 5.67 -5.12
N LYS A 84 -17.50 4.69 -4.74
CA LYS A 84 -16.60 4.81 -3.60
C LYS A 84 -15.39 5.63 -4.05
N ARG A 85 -15.31 6.87 -3.55
CA ARG A 85 -14.41 7.92 -4.07
C ARG A 85 -12.97 7.77 -3.54
N GLU A 86 -12.30 6.66 -3.87
CA GLU A 86 -10.89 6.44 -3.50
C GLU A 86 -9.91 7.38 -4.26
N ASP A 87 -10.37 8.05 -5.31
CA ASP A 87 -9.70 9.14 -5.98
C ASP A 87 -9.50 10.39 -5.10
N LEU A 88 -10.31 10.53 -4.05
CA LEU A 88 -10.18 11.60 -3.05
C LEU A 88 -9.23 11.27 -1.90
N ALA A 89 -8.77 10.03 -1.80
CA ALA A 89 -7.68 9.71 -0.89
C ALA A 89 -6.40 10.42 -1.31
N HIS A 90 -5.56 10.81 -0.36
CA HIS A 90 -4.26 11.41 -0.66
C HIS A 90 -3.47 10.54 -1.66
N THR A 91 -2.75 11.14 -2.59
CA THR A 91 -2.14 10.54 -3.79
C THR A 91 -3.09 10.21 -4.96
N GLY A 92 -4.41 10.28 -4.75
CA GLY A 92 -5.43 10.07 -5.79
C GLY A 92 -5.80 8.59 -6.02
N ALA A 93 -5.44 7.68 -5.10
CA ALA A 93 -5.75 6.26 -5.19
C ALA A 93 -5.72 5.57 -3.82
N HIS A 94 -6.25 4.34 -3.76
CA HIS A 94 -6.35 3.54 -2.53
C HIS A 94 -5.01 3.04 -1.98
N LYS A 95 -3.93 3.06 -2.74
CA LYS A 95 -2.62 2.47 -2.35
C LYS A 95 -2.00 3.11 -1.11
N ILE A 96 -2.27 4.37 -0.85
CA ILE A 96 -1.76 5.06 0.35
C ILE A 96 -2.22 4.40 1.66
N ASN A 97 -3.37 3.72 1.67
CA ASN A 97 -3.88 3.05 2.86
C ASN A 97 -2.93 1.98 3.37
N ASN A 98 -2.50 1.07 2.47
CA ASN A 98 -1.61 -0.01 2.86
C ASN A 98 -0.16 0.46 3.04
N THR A 99 0.33 1.38 2.20
CA THR A 99 1.72 1.85 2.29
C THR A 99 1.97 2.63 3.57
N LEU A 100 0.99 3.39 4.07
CA LEU A 100 1.10 4.07 5.36
C LEU A 100 1.26 3.09 6.53
N GLY A 101 0.41 2.07 6.61
CA GLY A 101 0.50 1.05 7.65
C GLY A 101 1.82 0.29 7.60
N GLN A 102 2.27 -0.11 6.39
CA GLN A 102 3.54 -0.80 6.19
C GLN A 102 4.75 0.08 6.55
N ALA A 103 4.75 1.35 6.13
CA ALA A 103 5.84 2.27 6.45
C ALA A 103 5.88 2.61 7.95
N LEU A 104 4.73 2.77 8.60
CA LEU A 104 4.66 2.96 10.05
C LEU A 104 5.21 1.76 10.81
N LEU A 105 4.85 0.54 10.39
CA LEU A 105 5.40 -0.69 10.95
C LEU A 105 6.91 -0.78 10.73
N THR A 106 7.39 -0.48 9.52
CA THR A 106 8.82 -0.40 9.17
C THR A 106 9.58 0.51 10.14
N LYS A 107 9.03 1.70 10.41
CA LYS A 107 9.61 2.65 11.38
C LYS A 107 9.63 2.10 12.80
N ARG A 108 8.54 1.45 13.25
CA ARG A 108 8.45 0.80 14.57
C ARG A 108 9.44 -0.36 14.73
N MET A 109 9.76 -1.06 13.64
CA MET A 109 10.80 -2.09 13.59
C MET A 109 12.24 -1.51 13.62
N GLY A 110 12.41 -0.19 13.64
CA GLY A 110 13.71 0.47 13.58
C GLY A 110 14.42 0.35 12.22
N LYS A 111 13.71 -0.06 11.17
CA LYS A 111 14.25 -0.07 9.81
C LYS A 111 14.25 1.35 9.24
N LEU A 112 15.23 1.64 8.41
CA LEU A 112 15.44 3.00 7.88
C LEU A 112 14.96 3.16 6.45
N ARG A 113 14.66 2.04 5.75
CA ARG A 113 14.36 2.03 4.32
C ARG A 113 13.17 1.14 4.01
N VAL A 114 12.37 1.57 3.01
CA VAL A 114 11.34 0.78 2.35
C VAL A 114 11.70 0.59 0.89
N ILE A 115 11.39 -0.59 0.36
CA ILE A 115 11.49 -0.89 -1.07
C ILE A 115 10.12 -1.28 -1.59
N ALA A 116 9.85 -0.99 -2.86
CA ALA A 116 8.64 -1.45 -3.53
C ALA A 116 8.88 -1.60 -5.03
N GLU A 117 8.10 -2.46 -5.65
CA GLU A 117 7.94 -2.54 -7.09
C GLU A 117 6.70 -1.75 -7.52
N THR A 118 6.66 -1.33 -8.79
CA THR A 118 5.48 -0.67 -9.34
C THR A 118 5.43 -0.79 -10.86
N GLY A 119 4.23 -0.98 -11.41
CA GLY A 119 3.98 -0.94 -12.87
C GLY A 119 3.33 0.39 -13.27
N ALA A 120 2.04 0.58 -12.96
CA ALA A 120 1.32 1.83 -13.25
C ALA A 120 1.82 3.05 -12.44
N GLY A 121 2.73 2.86 -11.47
CA GLY A 121 3.33 3.92 -10.67
C GLY A 121 2.56 4.31 -9.42
N GLN A 122 1.31 3.91 -9.25
CA GLN A 122 0.48 4.34 -8.10
C GLN A 122 1.00 3.79 -6.76
N HIS A 123 1.44 2.52 -6.74
CA HIS A 123 2.03 1.94 -5.54
C HIS A 123 3.37 2.62 -5.20
N GLY A 124 4.21 2.86 -6.21
CA GLY A 124 5.46 3.60 -6.04
C GLY A 124 5.26 5.00 -5.49
N VAL A 125 4.30 5.77 -6.04
CA VAL A 125 3.97 7.11 -5.52
C VAL A 125 3.47 7.05 -4.07
N ALA A 126 2.62 6.09 -3.74
CA ALA A 126 2.12 5.93 -2.38
C ALA A 126 3.24 5.54 -1.39
N THR A 127 4.14 4.63 -1.79
CA THR A 127 5.32 4.25 -0.99
C THR A 127 6.27 5.44 -0.80
N ALA A 128 6.57 6.19 -1.86
CA ALA A 128 7.38 7.39 -1.79
C ALA A 128 6.78 8.45 -0.86
N THR A 129 5.45 8.63 -0.91
CA THR A 129 4.73 9.55 -0.05
C THR A 129 4.81 9.13 1.43
N ALA A 130 4.58 7.85 1.73
CA ALA A 130 4.66 7.32 3.08
C ALA A 130 6.10 7.38 3.63
N ALA A 131 7.10 7.07 2.79
CA ALA A 131 8.51 7.18 3.15
C ALA A 131 8.91 8.62 3.50
N ALA A 132 8.55 9.59 2.66
CA ALA A 132 8.81 11.00 2.89
C ALA A 132 8.14 11.51 4.18
N LEU A 133 6.88 11.13 4.42
CA LEU A 133 6.14 11.53 5.62
C LEU A 133 6.78 11.00 6.90
N LEU A 134 7.26 9.75 6.90
CA LEU A 134 7.76 9.06 8.09
C LEU A 134 9.30 9.17 8.27
N GLY A 135 9.99 9.86 7.35
CA GLY A 135 11.43 10.03 7.38
C GLY A 135 12.21 8.76 7.05
N LEU A 136 11.69 7.93 6.14
CA LEU A 136 12.33 6.72 5.65
C LEU A 136 12.95 6.94 4.28
N GLU A 137 14.01 6.23 3.98
CA GLU A 137 14.53 6.13 2.62
C GLU A 137 13.62 5.27 1.77
N GLY A 138 13.33 5.70 0.54
CA GLY A 138 12.52 4.95 -0.41
C GLY A 138 13.30 4.53 -1.65
N THR A 139 13.18 3.27 -2.06
CA THR A 139 13.72 2.76 -3.33
C THR A 139 12.61 2.03 -4.07
N ILE A 140 12.34 2.47 -5.31
CA ILE A 140 11.27 1.90 -6.13
C ILE A 140 11.88 1.23 -7.38
N TYR A 141 11.56 -0.03 -7.59
CA TYR A 141 11.90 -0.77 -8.79
C TYR A 141 10.76 -0.68 -9.80
N MET A 142 11.05 -0.27 -11.02
CA MET A 142 10.05 -0.09 -12.07
C MET A 142 10.60 -0.49 -13.42
N GLY A 143 9.83 -1.23 -14.21
CA GLY A 143 10.23 -1.61 -15.55
C GLY A 143 10.52 -0.38 -16.41
N GLU A 144 11.60 -0.40 -17.19
CA GLU A 144 12.03 0.73 -18.02
C GLU A 144 10.92 1.21 -18.96
N LEU A 145 10.17 0.27 -19.56
CA LEU A 145 9.04 0.57 -20.44
C LEU A 145 7.88 1.24 -19.68
N ASP A 146 7.60 0.78 -18.46
CA ASP A 146 6.57 1.37 -17.61
C ASP A 146 6.99 2.77 -17.11
N MET A 147 8.27 3.01 -16.86
CA MET A 147 8.79 4.35 -16.54
C MET A 147 8.56 5.36 -17.67
N GLU A 148 8.71 4.94 -18.92
CA GLU A 148 8.42 5.78 -20.08
C GLU A 148 6.93 6.12 -20.19
N ARG A 149 6.07 5.13 -19.99
CA ARG A 149 4.61 5.30 -20.03
C ARG A 149 4.07 6.17 -18.89
N GLN A 150 4.70 6.06 -17.73
CA GLN A 150 4.24 6.66 -16.47
C GLN A 150 5.18 7.79 -15.98
N ARG A 151 5.76 8.56 -16.89
CA ARG A 151 6.74 9.63 -16.59
C ARG A 151 6.30 10.58 -15.48
N LEU A 152 5.01 10.90 -15.41
CA LEU A 152 4.47 11.78 -14.36
C LEU A 152 4.59 11.14 -12.96
N ASN A 153 4.30 9.85 -12.84
CA ASN A 153 4.44 9.14 -11.57
C ASN A 153 5.92 8.98 -11.18
N VAL A 154 6.81 8.74 -12.15
CA VAL A 154 8.27 8.71 -11.92
C VAL A 154 8.75 10.08 -11.40
N PHE A 155 8.29 11.16 -11.99
CA PHE A 155 8.60 12.52 -11.53
C PHE A 155 8.12 12.76 -10.09
N ARG A 156 6.88 12.35 -9.77
CA ARG A 156 6.31 12.47 -8.40
C ARG A 156 7.13 11.71 -7.37
N MET A 157 7.53 10.47 -7.67
CA MET A 157 8.38 9.64 -6.79
C MET A 157 9.72 10.32 -6.52
N LYS A 158 10.39 10.83 -7.56
CA LYS A 158 11.66 11.53 -7.44
C LYS A 158 11.53 12.86 -6.67
N LEU A 159 10.44 13.61 -6.89
CA LEU A 159 10.16 14.84 -6.15
C LEU A 159 10.02 14.59 -4.65
N LEU A 160 9.50 13.42 -4.26
CA LEU A 160 9.38 12.97 -2.87
C LEU A 160 10.69 12.41 -2.29
N GLY A 161 11.79 12.51 -3.03
CA GLY A 161 13.11 12.08 -2.56
C GLY A 161 13.39 10.58 -2.71
N THR A 162 12.53 9.84 -3.41
CA THR A 162 12.67 8.39 -3.60
C THR A 162 13.53 8.09 -4.82
N GLU A 163 14.44 7.14 -4.69
CA GLU A 163 15.18 6.60 -5.82
C GLU A 163 14.27 5.69 -6.66
N VAL A 164 14.30 5.87 -7.99
CA VAL A 164 13.55 5.01 -8.92
C VAL A 164 14.55 4.31 -9.83
N ILE A 165 14.64 2.98 -9.66
CA ILE A 165 15.61 2.11 -10.36
C ILE A 165 14.92 1.44 -11.55
N PRO A 166 15.43 1.65 -12.78
CA PRO A 166 14.88 1.00 -13.96
C PRO A 166 15.27 -0.49 -14.01
N VAL A 167 14.28 -1.36 -14.16
CA VAL A 167 14.50 -2.78 -14.46
C VAL A 167 14.52 -2.97 -15.98
N LYS A 168 15.66 -3.43 -16.49
CA LYS A 168 15.97 -3.55 -17.93
C LYS A 168 15.91 -4.98 -18.45
N SER A 169 15.72 -5.96 -17.56
CA SER A 169 15.60 -7.38 -17.91
C SER A 169 14.19 -7.71 -18.42
N GLY A 170 14.06 -8.84 -19.10
CA GLY A 170 12.79 -9.42 -19.52
C GLY A 170 11.92 -8.49 -20.36
N SER A 171 10.65 -8.41 -20.02
CA SER A 171 9.65 -7.55 -20.67
C SER A 171 9.77 -6.07 -20.30
N LYS A 172 10.66 -5.73 -19.36
CA LYS A 172 10.85 -4.38 -18.81
C LYS A 172 9.58 -3.75 -18.20
N THR A 173 8.74 -4.60 -17.62
CA THR A 173 7.46 -4.22 -16.98
C THR A 173 7.42 -4.71 -15.54
N LEU A 174 6.28 -4.50 -14.86
CA LEU A 174 6.06 -4.91 -13.47
C LEU A 174 6.49 -6.36 -13.18
N LYS A 175 6.24 -7.30 -14.10
CA LYS A 175 6.60 -8.71 -13.92
C LYS A 175 8.09 -8.92 -13.61
N ASP A 176 8.94 -8.10 -14.18
CA ASP A 176 10.39 -8.20 -14.02
C ASP A 176 10.92 -7.28 -12.91
N ALA A 177 10.06 -6.43 -12.36
CA ALA A 177 10.39 -5.55 -11.23
C ALA A 177 10.15 -6.23 -9.87
N ILE A 178 9.39 -7.32 -9.85
CA ILE A 178 9.16 -8.19 -8.69
C ILE A 178 10.35 -9.14 -8.55
#